data_4b6183b548b1a19aa988190e4b492d4b
#
_entry.id   4b6183b548b1a19aa988190e4b492d4b
#
_cell.length_a   1.000
_cell.length_b   1.000
_cell.length_c   1.000
_cell.angle_alpha   90.00
_cell.angle_beta   90.00
_cell.angle_gamma   90.00
#
_symmetry.space_group_name_H-M   'P 1'
#
loop_
_entity.id
_entity.type
_entity.pdbx_description
1 polymer ?
#
loop_
_entity_poly.entity_id
_entity_poly.type
_entity_poly.pdbx_seq_one_letter_code
_entity_poly.pdbx_strand_id
1 'polypeptide(L)'
;MIYLDNAATTRQKPQPVIDAVVSAMTTLGNSARGTHEGSLSASRMIYGTREKLATFFNCPRPDHVVFTANSTEALNMAICGLLDPGDHVILSLIHI
;
A
#
# COMPACT_ATOMS: atom_id res chain seq x y z
N MET A 1 -6.03 2.77 28.53
CA MET A 1 -4.64 2.40 28.17
C MET A 1 -4.12 3.38 27.11
N ILE A 2 -2.97 3.96 27.36
CA ILE A 2 -2.29 4.83 26.39
C ILE A 2 -1.43 3.94 25.48
N TYR A 3 -1.59 4.09 24.16
CA TYR A 3 -0.83 3.31 23.15
C TYR A 3 0.03 4.27 22.32
N LEU A 4 1.35 4.14 22.41
CA LEU A 4 2.33 5.03 21.79
C LEU A 4 3.16 4.37 20.67
N ASP A 5 2.77 3.17 20.23
CA ASP A 5 3.51 2.38 19.24
C ASP A 5 2.78 2.24 17.89
N ASN A 6 2.00 3.25 17.52
CA ASN A 6 1.28 3.27 16.24
C ASN A 6 2.21 3.27 15.01
N ALA A 7 3.47 3.67 15.17
CA ALA A 7 4.46 3.63 14.10
C ALA A 7 4.84 2.18 13.72
N ALA A 8 4.91 1.29 14.70
CA ALA A 8 5.13 -0.14 14.44
C ALA A 8 3.87 -0.81 13.89
N THR A 9 2.74 -0.58 14.55
CA THR A 9 1.43 -1.05 14.06
C THR A 9 0.30 -0.21 14.66
N THR A 10 -0.64 0.18 13.83
CA THR A 10 -1.82 0.91 14.27
C THR A 10 -2.74 -0.02 15.04
N ARG A 11 -2.92 0.24 16.35
CA ARG A 11 -3.80 -0.58 17.20
C ARG A 11 -5.26 -0.35 16.90
N GLN A 12 -5.69 0.89 16.93
CA GLN A 12 -7.08 1.26 16.69
C GLN A 12 -7.23 1.81 15.27
N LYS A 13 -7.90 1.05 14.41
CA LYS A 13 -8.20 1.49 13.05
C LYS A 13 -9.38 2.48 13.08
N PRO A 14 -9.34 3.55 12.29
CA PRO A 14 -10.51 4.40 12.07
C PRO A 14 -11.69 3.58 11.54
N GLN A 15 -12.90 3.89 12.00
CA GLN A 15 -14.11 3.16 11.60
C GLN A 15 -14.29 3.10 10.07
N PRO A 16 -14.05 4.17 9.29
CA PRO A 16 -14.16 4.10 7.83
C PRO A 16 -13.22 3.05 7.17
N VAL A 17 -12.07 2.77 7.78
CA VAL A 17 -11.14 1.75 7.28
C VAL A 17 -11.72 0.35 7.50
N ILE A 18 -12.29 0.11 8.68
CA ILE A 18 -12.95 -1.17 9.01
C ILE A 18 -14.11 -1.41 8.06
N ASP A 19 -14.96 -0.41 7.88
CA ASP A 19 -16.13 -0.51 7.01
C ASP A 19 -15.76 -0.75 5.55
N ALA A 20 -14.71 -0.10 5.07
CA ALA A 20 -14.19 -0.30 3.72
C ALA A 20 -13.65 -1.73 3.51
N VAL A 21 -12.95 -2.28 4.50
CA VAL A 21 -12.43 -3.65 4.43
C VAL A 21 -13.59 -4.66 4.41
N VAL A 22 -14.56 -4.52 5.30
CA VAL A 22 -15.74 -5.40 5.34
C VAL A 22 -16.52 -5.32 4.02
N SER A 23 -16.76 -4.12 3.51
CA SER A 23 -17.41 -3.92 2.21
C SER A 23 -16.64 -4.59 1.07
N ALA A 24 -15.32 -4.41 1.02
CA ALA A 24 -14.48 -5.02 0.01
C ALA A 24 -14.54 -6.56 0.04
N MET A 25 -14.50 -7.15 1.23
CA MET A 25 -14.56 -8.62 1.42
C MET A 25 -15.90 -9.21 0.98
N THR A 26 -16.97 -8.45 1.03
CA THR A 26 -18.33 -8.93 0.73
C THR A 26 -18.79 -8.63 -0.69
N THR A 27 -18.21 -7.64 -1.37
CA THR A 27 -18.72 -7.13 -2.66
C THR A 27 -17.73 -7.21 -3.82
N LEU A 28 -16.44 -7.25 -3.54
CA LEU A 28 -15.43 -7.19 -4.60
C LEU A 28 -15.03 -8.57 -5.11
N GLY A 29 -14.76 -8.63 -6.42
CA GLY A 29 -14.21 -9.80 -7.09
C GLY A 29 -12.72 -9.64 -7.40
N ASN A 30 -12.19 -10.52 -8.26
CA ASN A 30 -10.81 -10.46 -8.70
C ASN A 30 -10.61 -9.26 -9.66
N SER A 31 -9.71 -8.36 -9.32
CA SER A 31 -9.44 -7.14 -10.10
C SER A 31 -8.70 -7.36 -11.42
N ALA A 32 -8.06 -8.53 -11.61
CA ALA A 32 -7.15 -8.74 -12.74
C ALA A 32 -7.74 -9.55 -13.89
N ARG A 33 -8.74 -10.39 -13.66
CA ARG A 33 -9.17 -11.41 -14.62
C ARG A 33 -10.68 -11.53 -14.84
N GLY A 34 -11.47 -10.61 -14.35
CA GLY A 34 -12.93 -10.65 -14.50
C GLY A 34 -13.47 -9.45 -15.26
N THR A 35 -14.54 -9.66 -16.01
CA THR A 35 -15.29 -8.61 -16.71
C THR A 35 -16.64 -8.32 -16.03
N HIS A 36 -16.97 -9.07 -14.99
CA HIS A 36 -18.20 -8.85 -14.22
C HIS A 36 -18.06 -7.63 -13.28
N GLU A 37 -19.19 -7.12 -12.82
CA GLU A 37 -19.26 -5.87 -12.06
C GLU A 37 -18.35 -5.84 -10.80
N GLY A 38 -18.29 -6.95 -10.05
CA GLY A 38 -17.41 -7.06 -8.89
C GLY A 38 -15.92 -6.91 -9.22
N SER A 39 -15.48 -7.44 -10.37
CA SER A 39 -14.10 -7.29 -10.84
C SER A 39 -13.81 -5.88 -11.32
N LEU A 40 -14.73 -5.24 -12.02
CA LEU A 40 -14.59 -3.85 -12.46
C LEU A 40 -14.56 -2.91 -11.26
N SER A 41 -15.39 -3.14 -10.26
CA SER A 41 -15.40 -2.37 -9.02
C SER A 41 -14.08 -2.50 -8.24
N ALA A 42 -13.51 -3.71 -8.16
CA ALA A 42 -12.21 -3.93 -7.56
C ALA A 42 -11.09 -3.20 -8.31
N SER A 43 -11.09 -3.26 -9.64
CA SER A 43 -10.10 -2.56 -10.47
C SER A 43 -10.19 -1.04 -10.30
N ARG A 44 -11.40 -0.49 -10.28
CA ARG A 44 -11.64 0.95 -10.05
C ARG A 44 -11.17 1.39 -8.67
N MET A 45 -11.42 0.57 -7.63
CA MET A 45 -10.97 0.86 -6.27
C MET A 45 -9.45 0.92 -6.19
N ILE A 46 -8.74 -0.07 -6.75
CA ILE A 46 -7.28 -0.12 -6.77
C ILE A 46 -6.71 1.10 -7.52
N TYR A 47 -7.23 1.39 -8.71
CA TYR A 47 -6.75 2.51 -9.51
C TYR A 47 -7.02 3.86 -8.83
N GLY A 48 -8.23 4.07 -8.31
CA GLY A 48 -8.57 5.29 -7.57
C GLY A 48 -7.73 5.47 -6.30
N THR A 49 -7.30 4.38 -5.66
CA THR A 49 -6.37 4.44 -4.53
C THR A 49 -4.97 4.87 -4.99
N ARG A 50 -4.50 4.37 -6.14
CA ARG A 50 -3.24 4.83 -6.75
C ARG A 50 -3.26 6.32 -7.08
N GLU A 51 -4.36 6.81 -7.64
CA GLU A 51 -4.53 8.25 -7.95
C GLU A 51 -4.44 9.11 -6.69
N LYS A 52 -5.14 8.70 -5.62
CA LYS A 52 -5.10 9.42 -4.34
C LYS A 52 -3.70 9.43 -3.72
N LEU A 53 -3.01 8.30 -3.73
CA LEU A 53 -1.65 8.20 -3.20
C LEU A 53 -0.66 8.98 -4.08
N ALA A 54 -0.78 8.91 -5.40
CA ALA A 54 0.04 9.69 -6.31
C ALA A 54 -0.13 11.20 -6.04
N THR A 55 -1.36 11.67 -5.87
CA THR A 55 -1.64 13.05 -5.50
C THR A 55 -1.05 13.41 -4.14
N PHE A 56 -1.23 12.55 -3.13
CA PHE A 56 -0.73 12.79 -1.78
C PHE A 56 0.80 12.92 -1.72
N PHE A 57 1.51 12.09 -2.49
CA PHE A 57 2.98 12.10 -2.56
C PHE A 57 3.54 12.99 -3.70
N ASN A 58 2.69 13.79 -4.35
CA ASN A 58 3.09 14.61 -5.49
C ASN A 58 3.80 13.82 -6.60
N CYS A 59 3.34 12.61 -6.83
CA CYS A 59 3.81 11.75 -7.90
C CYS A 59 3.00 12.05 -9.18
N PRO A 60 3.62 12.29 -10.32
CA PRO A 60 2.89 12.71 -11.52
C PRO A 60 2.07 11.59 -12.18
N ARG A 61 2.31 10.34 -11.79
CA ARG A 61 1.74 9.17 -12.46
C ARG A 61 1.22 8.14 -11.44
N PRO A 62 -0.07 7.78 -11.48
CA PRO A 62 -0.65 6.74 -10.60
C PRO A 62 -0.06 5.34 -10.80
N ASP A 63 0.43 5.03 -12.00
CA ASP A 63 1.07 3.75 -12.32
C ASP A 63 2.46 3.59 -11.69
N HIS A 64 3.05 4.66 -11.14
CA HIS A 64 4.25 4.59 -10.31
C HIS A 64 3.96 4.16 -8.87
N VAL A 65 2.70 4.06 -8.47
CA VAL A 65 2.30 3.54 -7.16
C VAL A 65 2.13 2.03 -7.26
N VAL A 66 2.96 1.28 -6.56
CA VAL A 66 2.95 -0.19 -6.54
C VAL A 66 2.52 -0.67 -5.16
N PHE A 67 1.55 -1.58 -5.11
CA PHE A 67 1.13 -2.23 -3.87
C PHE A 67 1.93 -3.51 -3.65
N THR A 68 2.32 -3.74 -2.41
CA THR A 68 3.01 -4.94 -1.94
C THR A 68 2.25 -5.55 -0.77
N ALA A 69 2.57 -6.78 -0.39
CA ALA A 69 1.93 -7.45 0.72
C ALA A 69 2.27 -6.81 2.08
N ASN A 70 3.47 -6.22 2.19
CA ASN A 70 3.96 -5.59 3.42
C ASN A 70 5.14 -4.66 3.14
N SER A 71 5.56 -3.92 4.18
CA SER A 71 6.69 -2.98 4.09
C SER A 71 8.02 -3.69 3.79
N THR A 72 8.21 -4.91 4.26
CA THR A 72 9.44 -5.69 4.00
C THR A 72 9.59 -5.96 2.50
N GLU A 73 8.53 -6.39 1.84
CA GLU A 73 8.53 -6.59 0.39
C GLU A 73 8.78 -5.28 -0.36
N ALA A 74 8.12 -4.19 0.04
CA ALA A 74 8.32 -2.87 -0.56
C ALA A 74 9.76 -2.40 -0.45
N LEU A 75 10.38 -2.55 0.72
CA LEU A 75 11.79 -2.20 0.94
C LEU A 75 12.74 -3.07 0.10
N ASN A 76 12.50 -4.37 0.03
CA ASN A 76 13.31 -5.25 -0.81
C ASN A 76 13.19 -4.88 -2.29
N MET A 77 11.99 -4.59 -2.78
CA MET A 77 11.80 -4.12 -4.16
C MET A 77 12.57 -2.82 -4.43
N ALA A 78 12.50 -1.85 -3.51
CA ALA A 78 13.20 -0.59 -3.64
C ALA A 78 14.72 -0.79 -3.62
N ILE A 79 15.24 -1.53 -2.66
CA ILE A 79 16.70 -1.77 -2.51
C ILE A 79 17.24 -2.53 -3.72
N CYS A 80 16.61 -3.65 -4.09
CA CYS A 80 17.10 -4.48 -5.20
C CYS A 80 16.86 -3.86 -6.58
N GLY A 81 15.89 -2.97 -6.71
CA GLY A 81 15.53 -2.36 -7.99
C GLY A 81 16.15 -1.00 -8.27
N LEU A 82 16.64 -0.30 -7.25
CA LEU A 82 17.15 1.06 -7.37
C LEU A 82 18.63 1.20 -7.06
N LEU A 83 19.23 0.25 -6.34
CA LEU A 83 20.62 0.34 -5.88
C LEU A 83 21.54 -0.57 -6.70
N ASP A 84 22.66 -0.01 -7.08
CA ASP A 84 23.76 -0.73 -7.74
C ASP A 84 24.92 -0.97 -6.76
N PRO A 85 25.79 -1.97 -7.02
CA PRO A 85 27.00 -2.17 -6.23
C PRO A 85 27.89 -0.93 -6.21
N GLY A 86 28.15 -0.40 -5.01
CA GLY A 86 28.92 0.83 -4.81
C GLY A 86 28.08 2.06 -4.46
N ASP A 87 26.77 1.97 -4.52
CA ASP A 87 25.90 3.07 -4.09
C ASP A 87 25.99 3.33 -2.60
N HIS A 88 25.85 4.59 -2.22
CA HIS A 88 25.89 5.03 -0.84
C HIS A 88 24.49 5.08 -0.26
N VAL A 89 24.23 4.28 0.77
CA VAL A 89 22.93 4.19 1.46
C VAL A 89 23.07 4.61 2.91
N ILE A 90 22.18 5.47 3.37
CA ILE A 90 22.10 5.89 4.77
C ILE A 90 20.95 5.14 5.44
N LEU A 91 21.25 4.40 6.49
CA LEU A 91 20.29 3.65 7.29
C LEU A 91 20.34 4.09 8.75
N SER A 92 19.24 3.93 9.47
CA SER A 92 19.25 4.05 10.92
C SER A 92 19.45 2.67 11.57
N LEU A 93 20.26 2.63 12.63
CA LEU A 93 20.44 1.43 13.45
C LEU A 93 19.33 1.40 14.51
N ILE A 94 18.36 0.52 14.35
CA ILE A 94 17.26 0.35 15.30
C ILE A 94 17.59 -0.75 16.31
N HIS A 95 18.27 -1.79 15.86
CA HIS A 95 18.74 -2.90 16.68
C HIS A 95 20.21 -3.20 16.38
N ILE A 96 21.01 -3.20 17.38
CA ILE A 96 22.41 -3.63 17.35
C ILE A 96 22.52 -4.91 18.18
#